data_65c4fd73b60a8308709fdebcb3a31861
#
_entry.id   65c4fd73b60a8308709fdebcb3a31861
#
_cell.length_a   1.000
_cell.length_b   1.000
_cell.length_c   1.000
_cell.angle_alpha   90.00
_cell.angle_beta   90.00
_cell.angle_gamma   90.00
#
_symmetry.space_group_name_H-M   'P 1'
#
loop_
_entity.id
_entity.type
_entity.pdbx_description
1 polymer ?
#
loop_
_entity_poly.entity_id
_entity_poly.type
_entity_poly.pdbx_seq_one_letter_code
_entity_poly.pdbx_strand_id
1 'polypeptide(L)'
;NVSLDTIDASEYEHITKKPLLHKVEHGIDAAIECGIRVKINVVLTPQTDVVALTRYASKKGTDIRFIEMMPVGEGHTNGVEPYEKVIGALLEVYGTFCHIDTENREEINSGYNNADNGPAEYYSFHGLDIRVGLIQAIHGKFCDTCNRIRVTADGRLMPCLGSSVTMDLVPDSWDFADDVE
;
A
#
# COMPACT_ATOMS: atom_id res chain seq x y z
N ASN A 1 0.62 3.34 -7.78
CA ASN A 1 1.10 2.53 -6.65
C ASN A 1 2.08 1.49 -7.16
N VAL A 2 3.21 1.32 -6.48
CA VAL A 2 4.25 0.34 -6.81
C VAL A 2 4.48 -0.53 -5.58
N SER A 3 4.45 -1.85 -5.73
CA SER A 3 4.81 -2.78 -4.65
C SER A 3 6.32 -2.98 -4.63
N LEU A 4 6.95 -2.74 -3.48
CA LEU A 4 8.39 -2.88 -3.29
C LEU A 4 8.68 -3.23 -1.82
N ASP A 5 8.78 -4.53 -1.53
CA ASP A 5 8.90 -5.04 -0.16
C ASP A 5 10.32 -4.99 0.38
N THR A 6 11.32 -4.82 -0.50
CA THR A 6 12.74 -4.68 -0.15
C THR A 6 13.49 -3.91 -1.22
N ILE A 7 14.61 -3.27 -0.81
CA ILE A 7 15.61 -2.63 -1.69
C ILE A 7 16.92 -3.43 -1.74
N ASP A 8 16.97 -4.60 -1.12
CA ASP A 8 18.08 -5.55 -1.28
C ASP A 8 17.81 -6.44 -2.49
N ALA A 9 18.79 -6.51 -3.41
CA ALA A 9 18.64 -7.22 -4.67
C ALA A 9 18.48 -8.73 -4.49
N SER A 10 19.18 -9.32 -3.52
CA SER A 10 19.11 -10.76 -3.24
C SER A 10 17.77 -11.14 -2.61
N GLU A 11 17.30 -10.32 -1.66
CA GLU A 11 16.00 -10.51 -1.05
C GLU A 11 14.87 -10.29 -2.06
N TYR A 12 14.98 -9.27 -2.91
CA TYR A 12 14.04 -9.02 -4.00
C TYR A 12 13.93 -10.23 -4.93
N GLU A 13 15.07 -10.80 -5.37
CA GLU A 13 15.09 -12.01 -6.19
C GLU A 13 14.47 -13.21 -5.44
N HIS A 14 14.74 -13.34 -4.15
CA HIS A 14 14.17 -14.40 -3.34
C HIS A 14 12.64 -14.30 -3.26
N ILE A 15 12.09 -13.09 -3.07
CA ILE A 15 10.64 -12.84 -2.96
C ILE A 15 9.97 -13.00 -4.33
N THR A 16 10.49 -12.33 -5.35
CA THR A 16 9.82 -12.23 -6.66
C THR A 16 10.20 -13.33 -7.64
N LYS A 17 11.23 -14.12 -7.31
CA LYS A 17 11.86 -15.14 -8.18
C LYS A 17 12.47 -14.57 -9.46
N LYS A 18 12.78 -13.25 -9.45
CA LYS A 18 13.37 -12.56 -10.60
C LYS A 18 14.35 -11.47 -10.16
N PRO A 19 15.58 -11.38 -10.72
CA PRO A 19 16.57 -10.37 -10.37
C PRO A 19 16.28 -9.02 -11.08
N LEU A 20 15.09 -8.46 -10.89
CA LEU A 20 14.61 -7.31 -11.65
C LEU A 20 14.41 -6.04 -10.80
N LEU A 21 14.98 -5.97 -9.60
CA LEU A 21 14.88 -4.80 -8.73
C LEU A 21 15.21 -3.50 -9.47
N HIS A 22 16.33 -3.47 -10.20
CA HIS A 22 16.76 -2.30 -10.98
C HIS A 22 15.73 -1.80 -12.01
N LYS A 23 14.88 -2.70 -12.54
CA LYS A 23 13.81 -2.30 -13.47
C LYS A 23 12.65 -1.65 -12.74
N VAL A 24 12.36 -2.09 -11.52
CA VAL A 24 11.32 -1.47 -10.68
C VAL A 24 11.78 -0.08 -10.26
N GLU A 25 13.02 0.07 -9.81
CA GLU A 25 13.60 1.36 -9.45
C GLU A 25 13.59 2.35 -10.63
N HIS A 26 14.01 1.89 -11.81
CA HIS A 26 13.97 2.69 -13.04
C HIS A 26 12.52 3.06 -13.42
N GLY A 27 11.56 2.14 -13.24
CA GLY A 27 10.13 2.42 -13.48
C GLY A 27 9.57 3.46 -12.51
N ILE A 28 10.00 3.45 -11.25
CA ILE A 28 9.65 4.48 -10.26
C ILE A 28 10.19 5.84 -10.70
N ASP A 29 11.47 5.90 -11.09
CA ASP A 29 12.12 7.14 -11.55
C ASP A 29 11.42 7.71 -12.78
N ALA A 30 11.17 6.89 -13.78
CA ALA A 30 10.46 7.30 -15.00
C ALA A 30 9.05 7.83 -14.71
N ALA A 31 8.31 7.20 -13.78
CA ALA A 31 7.00 7.67 -13.39
C ALA A 31 7.07 9.06 -12.72
N ILE A 32 8.05 9.26 -11.83
CA ILE A 32 8.27 10.54 -11.15
C ILE A 32 8.66 11.63 -12.18
N GLU A 33 9.57 11.33 -13.09
CA GLU A 33 9.99 12.25 -14.16
C GLU A 33 8.82 12.66 -15.07
N CYS A 34 7.87 11.76 -15.29
CA CYS A 34 6.62 12.05 -16.00
C CYS A 34 5.59 12.83 -15.18
N GLY A 35 5.91 13.25 -13.95
CA GLY A 35 4.98 13.96 -13.05
C GLY A 35 3.89 13.07 -12.46
N ILE A 36 4.02 11.76 -12.54
CA ILE A 36 3.07 10.82 -11.94
C ILE A 36 3.37 10.71 -10.44
N ARG A 37 2.35 10.95 -9.62
CA ARG A 37 2.47 10.76 -8.17
C ARG A 37 2.60 9.27 -7.85
N VAL A 38 3.77 8.89 -7.34
CA VAL A 38 4.08 7.52 -6.94
C VAL A 38 3.81 7.33 -5.45
N LYS A 39 3.33 6.15 -5.08
CA LYS A 39 3.27 5.65 -3.70
C LYS A 39 3.85 4.25 -3.65
N ILE A 40 4.79 4.02 -2.75
CA ILE A 40 5.40 2.70 -2.54
C ILE A 40 4.56 1.95 -1.51
N ASN A 41 4.20 0.71 -1.83
CA ASN A 41 3.50 -0.20 -0.94
C ASN A 41 4.45 -1.33 -0.51
N VAL A 42 4.50 -1.58 0.77
CA VAL A 42 5.33 -2.61 1.41
C VAL A 42 4.43 -3.52 2.23
N VAL A 43 4.45 -4.82 1.96
CA VAL A 43 3.82 -5.80 2.85
C VAL A 43 4.78 -6.11 3.99
N LEU A 44 4.31 -5.91 5.22
CA LEU A 44 5.13 -6.10 6.42
C LEU A 44 5.39 -7.57 6.70
N THR A 45 6.67 -7.89 6.87
CA THR A 45 7.16 -9.16 7.39
C THR A 45 8.08 -8.90 8.60
N PRO A 46 8.42 -9.92 9.40
CA PRO A 46 9.42 -9.75 10.46
C PRO A 46 10.77 -9.23 9.95
N GLN A 47 11.13 -9.53 8.71
CA GLN A 47 12.40 -9.17 8.07
C GLN A 47 12.39 -7.77 7.43
N THR A 48 11.23 -7.15 7.23
CA THR A 48 11.11 -5.85 6.56
C THR A 48 11.99 -4.79 7.23
N ASP A 49 12.92 -4.21 6.48
CA ASP A 49 13.72 -3.05 6.90
C ASP A 49 12.95 -1.75 6.66
N VAL A 50 12.15 -1.39 7.66
CA VAL A 50 11.29 -0.20 7.63
C VAL A 50 12.11 1.08 7.41
N VAL A 51 13.26 1.19 8.07
CA VAL A 51 14.09 2.42 8.01
C VAL A 51 14.73 2.59 6.63
N ALA A 52 15.30 1.51 6.08
CA ALA A 52 15.93 1.56 4.76
C ALA A 52 14.89 1.89 3.66
N LEU A 53 13.72 1.26 3.70
CA LEU A 53 12.64 1.52 2.75
C LEU A 53 12.09 2.94 2.88
N THR A 54 11.92 3.45 4.10
CA THR A 54 11.48 4.85 4.32
C THR A 54 12.51 5.84 3.80
N ARG A 55 13.81 5.61 4.04
CA ARG A 55 14.88 6.42 3.49
C ARG A 55 14.92 6.40 1.96
N TYR A 56 14.68 5.23 1.37
CA TYR A 56 14.59 5.10 -0.09
C TYR A 56 13.43 5.93 -0.63
N ALA A 57 12.22 5.79 -0.06
CA ALA A 57 11.05 6.56 -0.45
C ALA A 57 11.28 8.08 -0.30
N SER A 58 11.91 8.50 0.80
CA SER A 58 12.26 9.90 1.04
C SER A 58 13.21 10.47 -0.03
N LYS A 59 14.25 9.71 -0.41
CA LYS A 59 15.16 10.10 -1.50
C LYS A 59 14.47 10.25 -2.85
N LYS A 60 13.39 9.47 -3.07
CA LYS A 60 12.58 9.54 -4.30
C LYS A 60 11.47 10.60 -4.22
N GLY A 61 11.24 11.22 -3.05
CA GLY A 61 10.14 12.16 -2.82
C GLY A 61 8.76 11.50 -2.96
N THR A 62 8.63 10.23 -2.57
CA THR A 62 7.40 9.46 -2.68
C THR A 62 6.87 9.05 -1.32
N ASP A 63 5.55 9.05 -1.15
CA ASP A 63 4.93 8.47 0.04
C ASP A 63 5.17 6.94 0.09
N ILE A 64 5.31 6.41 1.30
CA ILE A 64 5.41 4.97 1.54
C ILE A 64 4.25 4.49 2.41
N ARG A 65 3.73 3.29 2.12
CA ARG A 65 2.67 2.66 2.91
C ARG A 65 3.09 1.25 3.30
N PHE A 66 3.07 0.99 4.59
CA PHE A 66 3.29 -0.32 5.15
C PHE A 66 1.94 -1.00 5.37
N ILE A 67 1.80 -2.19 4.85
CA ILE A 67 0.54 -2.94 4.78
C ILE A 67 0.69 -4.19 5.64
N GLU A 68 -0.21 -4.34 6.58
CA GLU A 68 -0.29 -5.55 7.39
C GLU A 68 -0.58 -6.76 6.51
N MET A 69 0.17 -7.84 6.73
CA MET A 69 -0.04 -9.09 5.99
C MET A 69 -1.36 -9.73 6.40
N MET A 70 -2.22 -9.95 5.41
CA MET A 70 -3.51 -10.61 5.60
C MET A 70 -3.40 -12.12 5.32
N PRO A 71 -4.16 -12.97 6.03
CA PRO A 71 -4.22 -14.42 5.76
C PRO A 71 -5.10 -14.71 4.53
N VAL A 72 -4.66 -14.25 3.35
CA VAL A 72 -5.37 -14.40 2.08
C VAL A 72 -4.44 -15.00 1.05
N GLY A 73 -4.90 -16.03 0.33
CA GLY A 73 -4.06 -16.77 -0.62
C GLY A 73 -2.90 -17.47 0.10
N GLU A 74 -1.69 -17.22 -0.36
CA GLU A 74 -0.45 -17.73 0.28
C GLU A 74 -0.05 -16.90 1.53
N GLY A 75 -0.77 -15.82 1.84
CA GLY A 75 -0.49 -14.98 3.00
C GLY A 75 -0.85 -15.68 4.30
N HIS A 76 0.01 -15.51 5.31
CA HIS A 76 -0.23 -15.96 6.68
C HIS A 76 -0.06 -14.79 7.63
N THR A 77 -0.82 -14.78 8.73
CA THR A 77 -0.55 -13.84 9.81
C THR A 77 0.82 -14.16 10.40
N ASN A 78 1.73 -13.19 10.34
CA ASN A 78 3.11 -13.35 10.78
C ASN A 78 3.37 -12.77 12.19
N GLY A 79 2.31 -12.33 12.88
CA GLY A 79 2.40 -11.76 14.22
C GLY A 79 3.07 -10.37 14.28
N VAL A 80 3.29 -9.74 13.14
CA VAL A 80 3.83 -8.36 13.10
C VAL A 80 2.69 -7.39 13.39
N GLU A 81 2.84 -6.63 14.47
CA GLU A 81 1.96 -5.50 14.77
C GLU A 81 2.49 -4.27 14.03
N PRO A 82 1.71 -3.70 13.06
CA PRO A 82 2.24 -2.69 12.16
C PRO A 82 2.66 -1.40 12.85
N TYR A 83 1.87 -0.95 13.82
CA TYR A 83 2.15 0.29 14.53
C TYR A 83 3.47 0.18 15.31
N GLU A 84 3.64 -0.85 16.11
CA GLU A 84 4.86 -1.06 16.90
C GLU A 84 6.09 -1.20 15.99
N LYS A 85 5.98 -2.01 14.93
CA LYS A 85 7.11 -2.25 14.03
C LYS A 85 7.50 -0.98 13.26
N VAL A 86 6.55 -0.26 12.70
CA VAL A 86 6.85 0.88 11.81
C VAL A 86 7.11 2.14 12.62
N ILE A 87 6.18 2.51 13.48
CA ILE A 87 6.31 3.75 14.25
C ILE A 87 7.46 3.62 15.26
N GLY A 88 7.60 2.47 15.93
CA GLY A 88 8.72 2.22 16.85
C GLY A 88 10.08 2.37 16.15
N ALA A 89 10.29 1.69 15.01
CA ALA A 89 11.54 1.78 14.27
C ALA A 89 11.85 3.20 13.77
N LEU A 90 10.83 3.94 13.32
CA LEU A 90 11.02 5.29 12.82
C LEU A 90 11.20 6.31 13.95
N LEU A 91 10.58 6.12 15.11
CA LEU A 91 10.81 6.95 16.30
C LEU A 91 12.26 6.87 16.80
N GLU A 92 12.88 5.70 16.75
CA GLU A 92 14.29 5.53 17.14
C GLU A 92 15.23 6.35 16.25
N VAL A 93 14.88 6.57 14.99
CA VAL A 93 15.72 7.27 14.00
C VAL A 93 15.39 8.75 13.89
N TYR A 94 14.10 9.10 13.89
CA TYR A 94 13.61 10.45 13.58
C TYR A 94 13.06 11.20 14.81
N GLY A 95 12.89 10.53 15.93
CA GLY A 95 12.52 11.10 17.22
C GLY A 95 11.03 11.38 17.35
N THR A 96 10.51 12.40 16.70
CA THR A 96 9.11 12.83 16.86
C THR A 96 8.29 12.61 15.60
N PHE A 97 6.99 12.36 15.79
CA PHE A 97 6.03 12.25 14.69
C PHE A 97 4.72 12.96 15.04
N CYS A 98 3.93 13.25 13.99
CA CYS A 98 2.55 13.69 14.10
C CYS A 98 1.65 12.77 13.29
N HIS A 99 0.50 12.43 13.84
CA HIS A 99 -0.57 11.80 13.06
C HIS A 99 -1.18 12.85 12.13
N ILE A 100 -1.34 12.51 10.86
CA ILE A 100 -1.95 13.39 9.86
C ILE A 100 -3.45 13.08 9.84
N ASP A 101 -4.24 13.99 10.39
CA ASP A 101 -5.70 13.91 10.32
C ASP A 101 -6.15 14.21 8.87
N THR A 102 -6.58 13.16 8.17
CA THR A 102 -7.06 13.28 6.78
C THR A 102 -8.48 13.84 6.69
N GLU A 103 -9.19 13.97 7.81
CA GLU A 103 -10.54 14.54 7.87
C GLU A 103 -10.51 16.07 8.02
N ASN A 104 -9.51 16.63 8.69
CA ASN A 104 -9.32 18.07 8.86
C ASN A 104 -8.52 18.67 7.69
N ARG A 105 -9.23 19.17 6.70
CA ARG A 105 -8.69 19.61 5.37
C ARG A 105 -7.91 20.92 5.34
N GLU A 106 -7.76 21.63 6.45
CA GLU A 106 -7.32 23.04 6.42
C GLU A 106 -5.82 23.29 6.67
N GLU A 107 -5.03 22.32 7.12
CA GLU A 107 -3.66 22.60 7.59
C GLU A 107 -2.49 22.02 6.78
N ILE A 108 -2.74 21.31 5.67
CA ILE A 108 -1.62 20.77 4.89
C ILE A 108 -1.33 21.67 3.68
N ASN A 109 -0.52 22.69 3.92
CA ASN A 109 0.00 23.65 2.91
C ASN A 109 1.04 23.02 1.96
N SER A 110 1.00 21.72 1.73
CA SER A 110 1.97 20.96 0.93
C SER A 110 1.34 20.32 -0.30
N GLY A 111 0.59 21.06 -1.13
CA GLY A 111 0.23 20.61 -2.49
C GLY A 111 -0.43 19.21 -2.65
N TYR A 112 -0.68 18.53 -1.57
CA TYR A 112 -1.28 17.21 -1.52
C TYR A 112 -2.79 17.32 -1.46
N ASN A 113 -3.44 17.15 -2.60
CA ASN A 113 -4.91 17.02 -2.63
C ASN A 113 -5.32 15.77 -1.83
N ASN A 114 -6.27 15.93 -0.92
CA ASN A 114 -6.87 14.88 -0.08
C ASN A 114 -7.67 13.80 -0.85
N ALA A 115 -7.25 13.44 -2.06
CA ALA A 115 -7.88 12.39 -2.87
C ALA A 115 -7.47 10.97 -2.42
N ASP A 116 -6.83 10.82 -1.25
CA ASP A 116 -6.45 9.52 -0.71
C ASP A 116 -7.62 8.89 0.07
N ASN A 117 -8.69 8.52 -0.62
CA ASN A 117 -9.81 7.74 -0.07
C ASN A 117 -9.41 6.28 0.23
N GLY A 118 -8.25 6.06 0.82
CA GLY A 118 -7.74 4.73 1.17
C GLY A 118 -7.76 4.45 2.67
N PRO A 119 -7.62 3.20 3.12
CA PRO A 119 -7.63 2.82 4.53
C PRO A 119 -6.30 3.10 5.23
N ALA A 120 -5.39 3.85 4.63
CA ALA A 120 -4.10 4.17 5.23
C ALA A 120 -4.25 5.33 6.20
N GLU A 121 -3.82 5.12 7.43
CA GLU A 121 -3.53 6.19 8.39
C GLU A 121 -2.14 6.73 8.11
N TYR A 122 -1.99 8.07 8.06
CA TYR A 122 -0.73 8.69 7.69
C TYR A 122 -0.06 9.40 8.86
N TYR A 123 1.27 9.33 8.84
CA TYR A 123 2.15 9.92 9.84
C TYR A 123 3.24 10.74 9.15
N SER A 124 3.59 11.89 9.74
CA SER A 124 4.76 12.67 9.37
C SER A 124 5.82 12.56 10.46
N PHE A 125 7.08 12.48 10.06
CA PHE A 125 8.21 12.42 10.98
C PHE A 125 9.10 13.64 10.79
N HIS A 126 9.70 14.13 11.86
CA HIS A 126 10.63 15.26 11.78
C HIS A 126 11.81 14.92 10.85
N GLY A 127 12.07 15.78 9.89
CA GLY A 127 13.14 15.59 8.89
C GLY A 127 12.82 14.64 7.73
N LEU A 128 11.56 14.21 7.60
CA LEU A 128 11.05 13.53 6.42
C LEU A 128 10.04 14.41 5.68
N ASP A 129 10.28 14.65 4.39
CA ASP A 129 9.38 15.41 3.52
C ASP A 129 8.34 14.51 2.81
N ILE A 130 8.11 13.32 3.34
CA ILE A 130 7.16 12.33 2.82
C ILE A 130 6.20 11.88 3.93
N ARG A 131 5.08 11.29 3.54
CA ARG A 131 4.15 10.67 4.47
C ARG A 131 4.43 9.17 4.57
N VAL A 132 4.33 8.66 5.79
CA VAL A 132 4.36 7.23 6.09
C VAL A 132 2.95 6.77 6.40
N GLY A 133 2.40 5.87 5.61
CA GLY A 133 1.06 5.32 5.78
C GLY A 133 1.09 3.94 6.43
N LEU A 134 0.13 3.65 7.29
CA LEU A 134 -0.14 2.32 7.81
C LEU A 134 -1.49 1.82 7.30
N ILE A 135 -1.54 0.57 6.82
CA ILE A 135 -2.77 -0.13 6.47
C ILE A 135 -2.87 -1.36 7.37
N GLN A 136 -3.64 -1.23 8.42
CA GLN A 136 -3.78 -2.23 9.48
C GLN A 136 -5.07 -3.02 9.26
N ALA A 137 -4.99 -4.05 8.40
CA ALA A 137 -6.17 -4.80 7.98
C ALA A 137 -6.73 -5.73 9.06
N ILE A 138 -5.92 -6.12 10.04
CA ILE A 138 -6.28 -7.04 11.13
C ILE A 138 -6.36 -6.28 12.46
N HIS A 139 -5.31 -5.52 12.80
CA HIS A 139 -5.22 -4.83 14.09
C HIS A 139 -6.03 -3.52 14.12
N GLY A 140 -6.05 -2.76 13.03
CA GLY A 140 -6.79 -1.50 12.91
C GLY A 140 -8.03 -1.61 12.02
N LYS A 141 -8.87 -2.62 12.20
CA LYS A 141 -10.03 -2.97 11.35
C LYS A 141 -10.80 -1.75 10.83
N PHE A 142 -10.64 -1.46 9.56
CA PHE A 142 -11.36 -0.38 8.86
C PHE A 142 -12.59 -0.90 8.07
N CYS A 143 -13.11 -2.07 8.43
CA CYS A 143 -14.20 -2.74 7.70
C CYS A 143 -15.47 -1.88 7.63
N ASP A 144 -15.80 -1.17 8.71
CA ASP A 144 -17.03 -0.37 8.81
C ASP A 144 -17.02 0.87 7.89
N THR A 145 -15.84 1.33 7.49
CA THR A 145 -15.63 2.46 6.57
C THR A 145 -15.14 2.03 5.19
N CYS A 146 -15.03 0.72 4.96
CA CYS A 146 -14.48 0.19 3.71
C CYS A 146 -15.49 0.34 2.58
N ASN A 147 -15.08 1.06 1.53
CA ASN A 147 -15.87 1.29 0.32
C ASN A 147 -15.37 0.50 -0.89
N ARG A 148 -14.67 -0.62 -0.66
CA ARG A 148 -14.03 -1.40 -1.73
C ARG A 148 -14.81 -2.65 -2.06
N ILE A 149 -14.94 -2.88 -3.35
CA ILE A 149 -15.40 -4.13 -3.93
C ILE A 149 -14.35 -4.60 -4.96
N ARG A 150 -14.39 -5.86 -5.30
CA ARG A 150 -13.53 -6.45 -6.33
C ARG A 150 -14.38 -7.13 -7.37
N VAL A 151 -13.89 -7.10 -8.59
CA VAL A 151 -14.40 -7.92 -9.69
C VAL A 151 -13.31 -8.92 -10.02
N THR A 152 -13.66 -10.20 -10.04
CA THR A 152 -12.74 -11.28 -10.42
C THR A 152 -12.60 -11.36 -11.92
N ALA A 153 -11.56 -12.06 -12.41
CA ALA A 153 -11.31 -12.18 -13.85
C ALA A 153 -12.42 -12.96 -14.60
N ASP A 154 -13.19 -13.75 -13.86
CA ASP A 154 -14.35 -14.50 -14.38
C ASP A 154 -15.68 -13.75 -14.20
N GLY A 155 -15.62 -12.42 -13.91
CA GLY A 155 -16.79 -11.54 -13.90
C GLY A 155 -17.66 -11.65 -12.64
N ARG A 156 -17.11 -12.12 -11.51
CA ARG A 156 -17.83 -12.22 -10.24
C ARG A 156 -17.52 -11.05 -9.32
N LEU A 157 -18.50 -10.60 -8.58
CA LEU A 157 -18.33 -9.60 -7.53
C LEU A 157 -17.86 -10.26 -6.24
N MET A 158 -16.77 -9.75 -5.69
CA MET A 158 -16.24 -10.12 -4.37
C MET A 158 -16.31 -8.90 -3.45
N PRO A 159 -17.12 -8.92 -2.38
CA PRO A 159 -17.30 -7.76 -1.51
C PRO A 159 -16.07 -7.43 -0.67
N CYS A 160 -15.23 -8.43 -0.38
CA CYS A 160 -14.02 -8.25 0.42
C CYS A 160 -12.92 -9.21 -0.03
N LEU A 161 -11.65 -8.79 0.06
CA LEU A 161 -10.50 -9.66 -0.23
C LEU A 161 -10.44 -10.88 0.68
N GLY A 162 -10.87 -10.75 1.93
CA GLY A 162 -10.93 -11.84 2.91
C GLY A 162 -12.22 -12.66 2.85
N SER A 163 -13.10 -12.42 1.88
CA SER A 163 -14.36 -13.16 1.72
C SER A 163 -14.20 -14.28 0.71
N SER A 164 -14.73 -15.45 1.03
CA SER A 164 -14.93 -16.54 0.06
C SER A 164 -16.24 -16.42 -0.71
N VAL A 165 -17.11 -15.47 -0.33
CA VAL A 165 -18.40 -15.25 -0.99
C VAL A 165 -18.21 -14.40 -2.23
N THR A 166 -18.70 -14.90 -3.35
CA THR A 166 -18.76 -14.18 -4.62
C THR A 166 -20.18 -14.21 -5.17
N MET A 167 -20.55 -13.19 -5.94
CA MET A 167 -21.82 -13.09 -6.65
C MET A 167 -21.55 -12.90 -8.12
N ASP A 168 -22.33 -13.51 -8.98
CA ASP A 168 -22.22 -13.29 -10.42
C ASP A 168 -22.72 -11.89 -10.77
N LEU A 169 -21.92 -11.12 -11.51
CA LEU A 169 -22.28 -9.77 -11.96
C LEU A 169 -23.18 -9.81 -13.18
N VAL A 170 -23.08 -10.89 -13.93
CA VAL A 170 -23.81 -11.07 -15.17
C VAL A 170 -24.82 -12.19 -14.94
N PRO A 171 -26.12 -11.95 -15.12
CA PRO A 171 -27.10 -13.03 -15.11
C PRO A 171 -26.76 -14.07 -16.19
N ASP A 172 -27.03 -15.36 -15.91
CA ASP A 172 -26.83 -16.47 -16.86
C ASP A 172 -27.48 -16.27 -18.23
N SER A 173 -28.39 -15.28 -18.34
CA SER A 173 -29.16 -14.92 -19.54
C SER A 173 -28.56 -13.76 -20.34
N TRP A 174 -27.39 -13.20 -19.93
CA TRP A 174 -26.79 -12.08 -20.67
C TRP A 174 -25.89 -12.64 -21.79
N ASP A 175 -26.42 -12.68 -22.98
CA ASP A 175 -25.69 -13.08 -24.18
C ASP A 175 -24.93 -11.85 -24.72
N PHE A 176 -23.61 -11.80 -24.59
CA PHE A 176 -22.77 -10.71 -25.10
C PHE A 176 -22.66 -10.68 -26.63
N ALA A 177 -23.35 -11.61 -27.33
CA ALA A 177 -23.24 -11.75 -28.77
C ALA A 177 -24.02 -10.70 -29.57
N ASP A 178 -24.94 -9.96 -28.94
CA ASP A 178 -25.88 -9.08 -29.63
C ASP A 178 -25.52 -7.58 -29.59
N ASP A 179 -24.45 -7.16 -28.92
CA ASP A 179 -24.12 -5.73 -28.77
C ASP A 179 -22.88 -5.25 -29.57
N VAL A 180 -22.50 -5.95 -30.65
CA VAL A 180 -21.43 -5.49 -31.56
C VAL A 180 -22.03 -5.27 -32.96
N GLU A 181 -22.72 -4.17 -33.14
CA GLU A 181 -22.95 -3.54 -34.47
C GLU A 181 -22.12 -2.25 -34.57
#